data_5975ee66b4052a012b28c13517649dad
#
_entry.id   5975ee66b4052a012b28c13517649dad
#
_cell.length_a   1.000
_cell.length_b   1.000
_cell.length_c   1.000
_cell.angle_alpha   90.00
_cell.angle_beta   90.00
_cell.angle_gamma   90.00
#
_symmetry.space_group_name_H-M   'P 1'
#
loop_
_entity.id
_entity.type
_entity.pdbx_description
1 polymer ?
#
loop_
_entity_poly.entity_id
_entity_poly.type
_entity_poly.pdbx_seq_one_letter_code
_entity_poly.pdbx_strand_id
1 'polypeptide(L)'
;MKKILLFCLSFLLTLTATAAEKDYGKYYLNLPKAMPQPTMPTIPNNQVSLTDFGAVPDGITLNTEAFRKAISKLTKLGGGHLIVPAGIYLTGPISLKDNIDIHLERNALILFSPNKKDFLKATDNEPQPKVVSGITASKCTNISITGEGTIDGNGQWWRPVKRVKMSDVEWNQYKAMGGTITPKGDLWYPFNLKTQENIAPNASEQEKMRAHLIRITECNNVLIQGVTIQNSPRFHIVPQRCNNVIVDGITVRCPWNAQNGDGIDVGNCSNVLIVNSTFDVGDDAICMKSGAEKADQTNRSCVNINIQNNTVYHGHGGFVIGSEVIGGMKNIYVNNNFFSGTDTGLRFKSAVGRGGKTEDIFINNCYMNNILNEAITFETTYWDNHVGATQPQKPAKDAEFVPNFQDIHITNVTCRGAKTAIAAHGAPGMVHDISIENSTFYYTDKATDIDSSCKITLKNIKFGAPTIVPQQ
;
A
#
# COMPACT_ATOMS: atom_id res chain seq x y z
N MET A 1 -39.20 64.25 15.77
CA MET A 1 -38.01 63.39 15.92
C MET A 1 -38.23 62.13 15.13
N LYS A 2 -37.66 62.07 13.90
CA LYS A 2 -37.76 60.89 13.02
C LYS A 2 -36.58 59.99 13.31
N LYS A 3 -36.86 58.71 13.75
CA LYS A 3 -35.85 57.68 13.90
C LYS A 3 -35.57 57.07 12.53
N ILE A 4 -34.34 57.26 12.03
CA ILE A 4 -33.83 56.58 10.83
C ILE A 4 -33.35 55.23 11.26
N LEU A 5 -33.95 54.15 10.74
CA LEU A 5 -33.53 52.75 10.93
C LEU A 5 -32.52 52.42 9.84
N LEU A 6 -31.24 52.28 10.18
CA LEU A 6 -30.19 51.88 9.31
C LEU A 6 -30.18 50.37 9.18
N PHE A 7 -30.57 49.82 8.01
CA PHE A 7 -30.46 48.41 7.70
C PHE A 7 -29.06 48.15 7.16
N CYS A 8 -28.18 47.56 7.95
CA CYS A 8 -26.90 47.01 7.46
C CYS A 8 -27.14 45.67 6.78
N LEU A 9 -27.17 45.66 5.43
CA LEU A 9 -27.17 44.48 4.63
C LEU A 9 -25.74 43.94 4.54
N SER A 10 -25.36 43.00 5.39
CA SER A 10 -24.07 42.28 5.25
C SER A 10 -24.14 41.28 4.08
N PHE A 11 -23.57 41.68 2.99
CA PHE A 11 -23.30 40.76 1.86
C PHE A 11 -22.20 39.79 2.30
N LEU A 12 -22.53 38.57 2.67
CA LEU A 12 -21.56 37.49 2.80
C LEU A 12 -21.12 37.08 1.39
N LEU A 13 -19.99 37.63 0.93
CA LEU A 13 -19.28 37.04 -0.23
C LEU A 13 -18.68 35.72 0.24
N THR A 14 -19.34 34.63 -0.08
CA THR A 14 -18.71 33.31 -0.07
C THR A 14 -17.72 33.27 -1.23
N LEU A 15 -16.44 33.55 -0.95
CA LEU A 15 -15.37 33.17 -1.85
C LEU A 15 -15.34 31.64 -1.90
N THR A 16 -15.96 31.07 -2.91
CA THR A 16 -15.66 29.70 -3.31
C THR A 16 -14.26 29.72 -3.93
N ALA A 17 -13.23 29.49 -3.14
CA ALA A 17 -11.93 29.17 -3.66
C ALA A 17 -12.08 27.81 -4.38
N THR A 18 -12.27 27.85 -5.69
CA THR A 18 -12.05 26.66 -6.52
C THR A 18 -10.59 26.29 -6.31
N ALA A 19 -10.32 25.20 -5.57
CA ALA A 19 -8.97 24.65 -5.52
C ALA A 19 -8.52 24.43 -6.96
N ALA A 20 -7.44 25.11 -7.36
CA ALA A 20 -6.87 24.91 -8.69
C ALA A 20 -6.62 23.42 -8.88
N GLU A 21 -7.13 22.86 -9.96
CA GLU A 21 -6.92 21.48 -10.31
C GLU A 21 -5.41 21.19 -10.32
N LYS A 22 -4.96 20.24 -9.52
CA LYS A 22 -3.54 19.93 -9.38
C LYS A 22 -3.01 19.43 -10.72
N ASP A 23 -2.03 20.15 -11.29
CA ASP A 23 -1.33 19.70 -12.49
C ASP A 23 -0.29 18.64 -12.15
N TYR A 24 -0.49 17.43 -12.65
CA TYR A 24 0.44 16.33 -12.56
C TYR A 24 1.39 16.22 -13.76
N GLY A 25 1.26 17.03 -14.78
CA GLY A 25 2.10 17.03 -15.98
C GLY A 25 3.59 17.17 -15.66
N LYS A 26 3.95 17.91 -14.61
CA LYS A 26 5.34 18.08 -14.16
C LYS A 26 6.06 16.76 -13.84
N TYR A 27 5.35 15.71 -13.43
CA TYR A 27 5.93 14.40 -13.14
C TYR A 27 6.20 13.58 -14.39
N TYR A 28 5.73 14.04 -15.55
CA TYR A 28 5.89 13.38 -16.85
C TYR A 28 6.88 14.10 -17.78
N LEU A 29 7.54 15.14 -17.25
CA LEU A 29 8.60 15.83 -17.97
C LEU A 29 9.91 15.03 -17.90
N ASN A 30 10.59 14.88 -19.03
CA ASN A 30 11.92 14.24 -19.12
C ASN A 30 11.98 12.79 -18.59
N LEU A 31 10.92 12.03 -18.76
CA LEU A 31 10.92 10.60 -18.43
C LEU A 31 11.92 9.86 -19.35
N PRO A 32 12.66 8.87 -18.84
CA PRO A 32 13.55 8.04 -19.64
C PRO A 32 12.82 7.31 -20.78
N LYS A 33 11.59 6.93 -20.52
CA LYS A 33 10.66 6.32 -21.47
C LYS A 33 9.30 6.97 -21.33
N ALA A 34 8.67 7.33 -22.43
CA ALA A 34 7.36 7.95 -22.43
C ALA A 34 6.30 7.01 -21.80
N MET A 35 5.41 7.62 -21.01
CA MET A 35 4.22 6.97 -20.48
C MET A 35 3.06 7.95 -20.41
N PRO A 36 1.80 7.48 -20.53
CA PRO A 36 0.64 8.35 -20.41
C PRO A 36 0.47 8.84 -18.96
N GLN A 37 0.03 10.09 -18.84
CA GLN A 37 -0.42 10.63 -17.56
C GLN A 37 -1.78 10.01 -17.18
N PRO A 38 -2.01 9.58 -15.93
CA PRO A 38 -3.31 9.10 -15.48
C PRO A 38 -4.38 10.19 -15.60
N THR A 39 -5.56 9.79 -16.05
CA THR A 39 -6.73 10.67 -16.07
C THR A 39 -7.27 10.87 -14.66
N MET A 40 -7.53 12.12 -14.29
CA MET A 40 -8.18 12.49 -13.03
C MET A 40 -9.63 12.03 -13.00
N PRO A 41 -10.17 11.62 -11.86
CA PRO A 41 -11.60 11.40 -11.71
C PRO A 41 -12.39 12.69 -11.92
N THR A 42 -13.52 12.61 -12.60
CA THR A 42 -14.50 13.70 -12.69
C THR A 42 -15.66 13.40 -11.75
N ILE A 43 -15.75 14.14 -10.66
CA ILE A 43 -16.80 13.96 -9.65
C ILE A 43 -17.85 15.06 -9.81
N PRO A 44 -19.16 14.74 -9.90
CA PRO A 44 -20.22 15.76 -9.94
C PRO A 44 -20.25 16.63 -8.67
N ASN A 45 -20.65 17.88 -8.80
CA ASN A 45 -20.65 18.86 -7.70
C ASN A 45 -21.76 18.65 -6.64
N ASN A 46 -22.48 17.52 -6.68
CA ASN A 46 -23.43 17.19 -5.62
C ASN A 46 -22.66 16.94 -4.31
N GLN A 47 -23.23 17.38 -3.21
CA GLN A 47 -22.60 17.22 -1.89
C GLN A 47 -23.64 16.80 -0.86
N VAL A 48 -23.28 15.88 0.03
CA VAL A 48 -24.07 15.49 1.20
C VAL A 48 -23.16 15.32 2.41
N SER A 49 -23.65 15.66 3.60
CA SER A 49 -22.94 15.38 4.84
C SER A 49 -23.33 14.00 5.37
N LEU A 50 -22.37 13.25 5.90
CA LEU A 50 -22.61 11.95 6.51
C LEU A 50 -23.60 12.02 7.66
N THR A 51 -23.56 13.14 8.43
CA THR A 51 -24.44 13.38 9.56
C THR A 51 -25.92 13.54 9.17
N ASP A 52 -26.21 13.98 7.92
CA ASP A 52 -27.58 14.09 7.42
C ASP A 52 -28.26 12.70 7.26
N PHE A 53 -27.50 11.63 7.31
CA PHE A 53 -27.97 10.24 7.23
C PHE A 53 -27.98 9.52 8.57
N GLY A 54 -27.88 10.27 9.68
CA GLY A 54 -27.95 9.76 11.02
C GLY A 54 -26.63 9.19 11.56
N ALA A 55 -25.50 9.57 10.99
CA ALA A 55 -24.21 9.20 11.54
C ALA A 55 -23.93 9.92 12.86
N VAL A 56 -23.40 9.18 13.84
CA VAL A 56 -23.06 9.68 15.17
C VAL A 56 -21.53 9.62 15.34
N PRO A 57 -20.86 10.77 15.53
CA PRO A 57 -19.39 10.86 15.57
C PRO A 57 -18.81 10.58 16.96
N ASP A 58 -19.29 9.55 17.68
CA ASP A 58 -18.96 9.25 19.07
C ASP A 58 -17.91 8.14 19.26
N GLY A 59 -17.48 7.49 18.16
CA GLY A 59 -16.53 6.37 18.19
C GLY A 59 -17.11 5.04 18.71
N ILE A 60 -18.41 4.98 19.01
CA ILE A 60 -19.09 3.81 19.60
C ILE A 60 -20.25 3.35 18.73
N THR A 61 -21.06 4.28 18.23
CA THR A 61 -22.21 3.99 17.38
C THR A 61 -21.76 3.50 16.00
N LEU A 62 -22.29 2.35 15.54
CA LEU A 62 -21.96 1.80 14.25
C LEU A 62 -22.65 2.58 13.12
N ASN A 63 -21.87 3.23 12.27
CA ASN A 63 -22.33 4.14 11.21
C ASN A 63 -22.42 3.50 9.80
N THR A 64 -22.25 2.19 9.68
CA THR A 64 -22.25 1.49 8.37
C THR A 64 -23.48 1.81 7.54
N GLU A 65 -24.64 1.88 8.17
CA GLU A 65 -25.92 2.17 7.50
C GLU A 65 -26.00 3.64 7.03
N ALA A 66 -25.43 4.57 7.81
CA ALA A 66 -25.36 5.98 7.41
C ALA A 66 -24.50 6.16 6.16
N PHE A 67 -23.30 5.54 6.10
CA PHE A 67 -22.46 5.51 4.89
C PHE A 67 -23.21 4.93 3.71
N ARG A 68 -23.90 3.80 3.88
CA ARG A 68 -24.66 3.15 2.81
C ARG A 68 -25.77 4.05 2.25
N LYS A 69 -26.52 4.73 3.11
CA LYS A 69 -27.59 5.66 2.73
C LYS A 69 -27.04 6.88 1.99
N ALA A 70 -25.96 7.48 2.50
CA ALA A 70 -25.33 8.66 1.91
C ALA A 70 -24.81 8.35 0.49
N ILE A 71 -24.06 7.25 0.33
CA ILE A 71 -23.57 6.78 -0.98
C ILE A 71 -24.73 6.46 -1.92
N SER A 72 -25.77 5.80 -1.44
CA SER A 72 -26.98 5.52 -2.24
C SER A 72 -27.67 6.80 -2.72
N LYS A 73 -27.73 7.84 -1.87
CA LYS A 73 -28.29 9.15 -2.25
C LYS A 73 -27.47 9.78 -3.37
N LEU A 74 -26.14 9.84 -3.21
CA LEU A 74 -25.23 10.40 -4.22
C LEU A 74 -25.31 9.61 -5.53
N THR A 75 -25.34 8.28 -5.46
CA THR A 75 -25.49 7.43 -6.66
C THR A 75 -26.77 7.76 -7.45
N LYS A 76 -27.89 8.02 -6.77
CA LYS A 76 -29.15 8.44 -7.41
C LYS A 76 -29.06 9.84 -8.03
N LEU A 77 -28.13 10.67 -7.57
CA LEU A 77 -27.84 12.00 -8.15
C LEU A 77 -26.79 11.96 -9.27
N GLY A 78 -26.31 10.77 -9.63
CA GLY A 78 -25.27 10.59 -10.66
C GLY A 78 -23.85 10.68 -10.12
N GLY A 79 -23.64 10.82 -8.81
CA GLY A 79 -22.37 10.96 -8.11
C GLY A 79 -22.28 12.20 -7.25
N GLY A 80 -21.13 12.43 -6.63
CA GLY A 80 -20.85 13.61 -5.81
C GLY A 80 -19.91 13.33 -4.63
N HIS A 81 -19.81 14.31 -3.75
CA HIS A 81 -18.93 14.30 -2.59
C HIS A 81 -19.68 13.91 -1.33
N LEU A 82 -19.28 12.83 -0.68
CA LEU A 82 -19.69 12.47 0.66
C LEU A 82 -18.76 13.14 1.67
N ILE A 83 -19.23 14.19 2.33
CA ILE A 83 -18.45 14.88 3.35
C ILE A 83 -18.54 14.12 4.66
N VAL A 84 -17.39 13.79 5.22
CA VAL A 84 -17.25 13.22 6.57
C VAL A 84 -16.72 14.33 7.49
N PRO A 85 -17.58 14.97 8.30
CA PRO A 85 -17.16 16.06 9.19
C PRO A 85 -16.22 15.58 10.29
N ALA A 86 -15.63 16.53 11.03
CA ALA A 86 -14.80 16.20 12.20
C ALA A 86 -15.57 15.33 13.21
N GLY A 87 -14.90 14.30 13.75
CA GLY A 87 -15.49 13.34 14.70
C GLY A 87 -14.99 11.92 14.47
N ILE A 88 -15.41 10.98 15.30
CA ILE A 88 -15.00 9.57 15.25
C ILE A 88 -16.19 8.73 14.79
N TYR A 89 -16.11 8.18 13.61
CA TYR A 89 -17.16 7.37 12.99
C TYR A 89 -16.77 5.89 12.97
N LEU A 90 -17.22 5.15 14.00
CA LEU A 90 -17.08 3.69 14.01
C LEU A 90 -17.95 3.09 12.90
N THR A 91 -17.38 2.22 12.05
CA THR A 91 -18.13 1.66 10.93
C THR A 91 -17.67 0.24 10.58
N GLY A 92 -18.54 -0.54 9.94
CA GLY A 92 -18.20 -1.71 9.14
C GLY A 92 -17.80 -1.29 7.72
N PRO A 93 -17.80 -2.23 6.77
CA PRO A 93 -17.35 -1.98 5.39
C PRO A 93 -18.13 -0.87 4.65
N ILE A 94 -17.39 -0.10 3.87
CA ILE A 94 -17.91 0.94 2.99
C ILE A 94 -17.69 0.51 1.53
N SER A 95 -18.75 0.55 0.70
CA SER A 95 -18.66 0.21 -0.73
C SER A 95 -18.93 1.44 -1.60
N LEU A 96 -17.89 1.89 -2.32
CA LEU A 96 -17.99 2.98 -3.27
C LEU A 96 -18.72 2.59 -4.54
N LYS A 97 -19.23 3.58 -5.26
CA LYS A 97 -19.89 3.50 -6.54
C LYS A 97 -19.29 4.51 -7.50
N ASP A 98 -19.71 4.47 -8.76
CA ASP A 98 -19.25 5.42 -9.78
C ASP A 98 -19.43 6.88 -9.34
N ASN A 99 -18.48 7.71 -9.70
CA ASN A 99 -18.52 9.15 -9.51
C ASN A 99 -18.65 9.59 -8.04
N ILE A 100 -18.10 8.83 -7.09
CA ILE A 100 -18.17 9.13 -5.66
C ILE A 100 -16.78 9.53 -5.14
N ASP A 101 -16.74 10.65 -4.44
CA ASP A 101 -15.65 11.05 -3.56
C ASP A 101 -16.07 10.93 -2.10
N ILE A 102 -15.28 10.24 -1.27
CA ILE A 102 -15.36 10.36 0.18
C ILE A 102 -14.36 11.43 0.60
N HIS A 103 -14.86 12.59 1.03
CA HIS A 103 -14.05 13.70 1.48
C HIS A 103 -14.03 13.77 3.01
N LEU A 104 -12.87 13.53 3.61
CA LEU A 104 -12.68 13.59 5.05
C LEU A 104 -12.20 14.99 5.45
N GLU A 105 -13.01 15.70 6.19
CA GLU A 105 -12.56 16.97 6.79
C GLU A 105 -11.41 16.75 7.78
N ARG A 106 -10.67 17.80 8.09
CA ARG A 106 -9.65 17.78 9.15
C ARG A 106 -10.29 17.31 10.47
N ASN A 107 -9.61 16.40 11.18
CA ASN A 107 -10.09 15.74 12.40
C ASN A 107 -11.28 14.78 12.20
N ALA A 108 -11.68 14.45 10.99
CA ALA A 108 -12.54 13.31 10.76
C ALA A 108 -11.74 12.00 10.90
N LEU A 109 -12.28 11.04 11.63
CA LEU A 109 -11.73 9.70 11.79
C LEU A 109 -12.79 8.66 11.40
N ILE A 110 -12.55 7.95 10.29
CA ILE A 110 -13.25 6.71 9.98
C ILE A 110 -12.52 5.59 10.72
N LEU A 111 -13.15 5.02 11.75
CA LEU A 111 -12.62 3.94 12.56
C LEU A 111 -13.34 2.63 12.23
N PHE A 112 -12.62 1.63 11.73
CA PHE A 112 -13.24 0.36 11.42
C PHE A 112 -13.49 -0.50 12.65
N SER A 113 -14.62 -1.22 12.65
CA SER A 113 -15.04 -2.08 13.74
C SER A 113 -14.00 -3.16 14.04
N PRO A 114 -13.71 -3.47 15.32
CA PRO A 114 -12.91 -4.62 15.71
C PRO A 114 -13.67 -5.95 15.60
N ASN A 115 -14.98 -5.89 15.38
CA ASN A 115 -15.82 -7.09 15.28
C ASN A 115 -15.80 -7.66 13.87
N LYS A 116 -15.19 -8.83 13.69
CA LYS A 116 -15.08 -9.53 12.42
C LYS A 116 -16.42 -9.83 11.76
N LYS A 117 -17.49 -10.00 12.53
CA LYS A 117 -18.84 -10.27 12.01
C LYS A 117 -19.38 -9.14 11.17
N ASP A 118 -18.99 -7.88 11.45
CA ASP A 118 -19.42 -6.71 10.68
C ASP A 118 -18.86 -6.71 9.24
N PHE A 119 -17.83 -7.54 8.99
CA PHE A 119 -17.15 -7.65 7.69
C PHE A 119 -17.52 -8.92 6.91
N LEU A 120 -18.40 -9.75 7.43
CA LEU A 120 -18.81 -10.98 6.76
C LEU A 120 -19.86 -10.68 5.69
N LYS A 121 -19.61 -11.12 4.48
CA LYS A 121 -20.58 -11.12 3.38
C LYS A 121 -20.95 -12.54 3.03
N ALA A 122 -22.23 -12.87 3.13
CA ALA A 122 -22.76 -14.12 2.59
C ALA A 122 -22.58 -14.15 1.07
N THR A 123 -22.15 -15.27 0.54
CA THR A 123 -22.05 -15.52 -0.89
C THR A 123 -22.87 -16.75 -1.21
N ASP A 124 -23.74 -16.68 -2.21
CA ASP A 124 -24.70 -17.73 -2.55
C ASP A 124 -24.07 -19.07 -2.95
N ASN A 125 -22.76 -19.05 -3.28
CA ASN A 125 -22.04 -20.22 -3.81
C ASN A 125 -20.91 -20.74 -2.91
N GLU A 126 -20.73 -20.19 -1.70
CA GLU A 126 -19.65 -20.63 -0.81
C GLU A 126 -20.18 -20.99 0.58
N PRO A 127 -19.72 -22.11 1.16
CA PRO A 127 -20.20 -22.58 2.47
C PRO A 127 -19.79 -21.68 3.64
N GLN A 128 -18.84 -20.78 3.45
CA GLN A 128 -18.35 -19.85 4.46
C GLN A 128 -18.44 -18.39 3.95
N PRO A 129 -18.91 -17.46 4.78
CA PRO A 129 -18.97 -16.06 4.40
C PRO A 129 -17.55 -15.50 4.18
N LYS A 130 -17.39 -14.69 3.13
CA LYS A 130 -16.12 -13.99 2.87
C LYS A 130 -16.00 -12.71 3.69
N VAL A 131 -14.79 -12.44 4.15
CA VAL A 131 -14.44 -11.14 4.73
C VAL A 131 -14.25 -10.12 3.63
N VAL A 132 -14.90 -8.98 3.76
CA VAL A 132 -14.73 -7.84 2.86
C VAL A 132 -13.76 -6.81 3.45
N SER A 133 -13.09 -6.06 2.59
CA SER A 133 -12.18 -4.97 3.00
C SER A 133 -12.95 -3.78 3.57
N GLY A 134 -12.25 -2.93 4.34
CA GLY A 134 -12.85 -1.76 4.98
C GLY A 134 -13.51 -0.82 3.97
N ILE A 135 -12.75 -0.33 2.98
CA ILE A 135 -13.30 0.42 1.84
C ILE A 135 -13.13 -0.42 0.58
N THR A 136 -14.19 -0.57 -0.18
CA THR A 136 -14.18 -1.34 -1.43
C THR A 136 -14.74 -0.53 -2.59
N ALA A 137 -14.16 -0.72 -3.77
CA ALA A 137 -14.75 -0.35 -5.05
C ALA A 137 -14.49 -1.49 -6.04
N SER A 138 -15.48 -1.80 -6.87
CA SER A 138 -15.33 -2.84 -7.91
C SER A 138 -16.03 -2.44 -9.17
N LYS A 139 -15.29 -2.43 -10.29
CA LYS A 139 -15.76 -2.06 -11.63
C LYS A 139 -16.39 -0.67 -11.67
N CYS A 140 -15.80 0.26 -10.89
CA CYS A 140 -16.27 1.65 -10.80
C CYS A 140 -15.38 2.57 -11.64
N THR A 141 -15.96 3.69 -12.04
CA THR A 141 -15.25 4.79 -12.71
C THR A 141 -15.39 6.07 -11.91
N ASN A 142 -14.33 6.91 -11.91
CA ASN A 142 -14.28 8.18 -11.21
C ASN A 142 -14.58 8.04 -9.71
N ILE A 143 -13.64 7.49 -8.97
CA ILE A 143 -13.75 7.37 -7.52
C ILE A 143 -12.60 8.10 -6.83
N SER A 144 -12.91 8.71 -5.69
CA SER A 144 -11.92 9.44 -4.92
C SER A 144 -12.06 9.19 -3.42
N ILE A 145 -10.93 9.29 -2.73
CA ILE A 145 -10.84 9.40 -1.28
C ILE A 145 -9.94 10.59 -1.01
N THR A 146 -10.49 11.68 -0.50
CA THR A 146 -9.78 12.96 -0.40
C THR A 146 -9.91 13.61 0.99
N GLY A 147 -9.16 14.68 1.20
CA GLY A 147 -9.24 15.50 2.40
C GLY A 147 -8.05 15.34 3.34
N GLU A 148 -8.23 15.74 4.60
CA GLU A 148 -7.15 15.79 5.61
C GLU A 148 -7.42 14.88 6.83
N GLY A 149 -8.50 14.10 6.79
CA GLY A 149 -8.89 13.19 7.87
C GLY A 149 -8.10 11.88 7.85
N THR A 150 -8.50 10.99 8.75
CA THR A 150 -7.83 9.70 9.00
C THR A 150 -8.78 8.53 8.76
N ILE A 151 -8.25 7.48 8.14
CA ILE A 151 -8.89 6.17 7.97
C ILE A 151 -8.08 5.16 8.77
N ASP A 152 -8.66 4.60 9.83
CA ASP A 152 -8.00 3.65 10.73
C ASP A 152 -8.66 2.28 10.65
N GLY A 153 -7.86 1.29 10.25
CA GLY A 153 -8.30 -0.10 10.13
C GLY A 153 -8.50 -0.84 11.45
N ASN A 154 -8.13 -0.21 12.59
CA ASN A 154 -8.21 -0.84 13.92
C ASN A 154 -7.51 -2.21 13.97
N GLY A 155 -6.41 -2.33 13.22
CA GLY A 155 -5.78 -3.59 12.83
C GLY A 155 -5.15 -4.38 13.97
N GLN A 156 -4.87 -3.75 15.12
CA GLN A 156 -4.36 -4.44 16.31
C GLN A 156 -5.31 -5.55 16.81
N TRP A 157 -6.60 -5.46 16.48
CA TRP A 157 -7.60 -6.48 16.80
C TRP A 157 -7.68 -7.63 15.79
N TRP A 158 -6.86 -7.55 14.74
CA TRP A 158 -6.88 -8.49 13.62
C TRP A 158 -5.54 -9.19 13.38
N ARG A 159 -4.43 -8.44 13.58
CA ARG A 159 -3.09 -8.90 13.20
C ARG A 159 -2.48 -9.83 14.24
N PRO A 160 -1.85 -10.91 13.80
CA PRO A 160 -0.93 -11.63 14.68
C PRO A 160 0.34 -10.81 14.91
N VAL A 161 1.02 -11.08 16.01
CA VAL A 161 2.33 -10.53 16.33
C VAL A 161 3.35 -11.66 16.33
N LYS A 162 4.46 -11.48 15.60
CA LYS A 162 5.56 -12.45 15.55
C LYS A 162 6.47 -12.31 16.76
N ARG A 163 6.77 -13.42 17.44
CA ARG A 163 7.69 -13.45 18.55
C ARG A 163 9.07 -12.88 18.20
N VAL A 164 9.57 -13.20 17.01
CA VAL A 164 10.88 -12.74 16.52
C VAL A 164 10.97 -11.20 16.37
N LYS A 165 9.84 -10.50 16.28
CA LYS A 165 9.77 -9.03 16.20
C LYS A 165 9.55 -8.37 17.57
N MET A 166 9.77 -9.06 18.66
CA MET A 166 9.46 -8.61 20.01
C MET A 166 10.61 -8.86 20.97
N SER A 167 10.83 -7.96 21.88
CA SER A 167 11.61 -8.22 23.09
C SER A 167 10.86 -9.20 24.02
N ASP A 168 11.58 -9.79 24.99
CA ASP A 168 10.97 -10.66 26.00
C ASP A 168 9.93 -9.92 26.84
N VAL A 169 10.16 -8.65 27.14
CA VAL A 169 9.24 -7.81 27.91
C VAL A 169 7.95 -7.60 27.13
N GLU A 170 8.03 -7.15 25.89
CA GLU A 170 6.85 -6.95 25.04
C GLU A 170 6.07 -8.26 24.81
N TRP A 171 6.77 -9.36 24.54
CA TRP A 171 6.11 -10.66 24.37
C TRP A 171 5.34 -11.09 25.62
N ASN A 172 5.88 -10.86 26.81
CA ASN A 172 5.20 -11.14 28.06
C ASN A 172 3.99 -10.22 28.29
N GLN A 173 4.07 -8.96 27.85
CA GLN A 173 2.92 -8.03 27.87
C GLN A 173 1.79 -8.52 26.96
N TYR A 174 2.11 -8.94 25.72
CA TYR A 174 1.10 -9.52 24.81
C TYR A 174 0.46 -10.77 25.40
N LYS A 175 1.24 -11.67 26.02
CA LYS A 175 0.69 -12.84 26.73
C LYS A 175 -0.27 -12.45 27.85
N ALA A 176 0.07 -11.43 28.62
CA ALA A 176 -0.77 -10.93 29.72
C ALA A 176 -2.06 -10.28 29.26
N MET A 177 -2.13 -9.77 28.02
CA MET A 177 -3.36 -9.25 27.43
C MET A 177 -4.40 -10.33 27.10
N GLY A 178 -4.04 -11.62 27.21
CA GLY A 178 -4.85 -12.73 26.73
C GLY A 178 -4.56 -13.09 25.28
N GLY A 179 -5.56 -13.54 24.54
CA GLY A 179 -5.37 -13.99 23.16
C GLY A 179 -4.87 -15.42 23.08
N THR A 180 -4.33 -15.81 21.92
CA THR A 180 -3.88 -17.18 21.65
C THR A 180 -2.49 -17.19 21.03
N ILE A 181 -1.64 -18.07 21.53
CA ILE A 181 -0.32 -18.34 20.97
C ILE A 181 -0.38 -19.61 20.15
N THR A 182 0.25 -19.61 18.98
CA THR A 182 0.39 -20.82 18.15
C THR A 182 1.13 -21.94 18.90
N PRO A 183 0.92 -23.22 18.54
CA PRO A 183 1.64 -24.32 19.17
C PRO A 183 3.17 -24.23 19.08
N LYS A 184 3.70 -23.55 18.04
CA LYS A 184 5.13 -23.30 17.89
C LYS A 184 5.65 -22.16 18.80
N GLY A 185 4.76 -21.39 19.43
CA GLY A 185 5.13 -20.24 20.25
C GLY A 185 5.64 -19.03 19.45
N ASP A 186 5.45 -19.00 18.14
CA ASP A 186 6.02 -18.04 17.22
C ASP A 186 5.09 -16.86 16.87
N LEU A 187 3.76 -17.02 17.10
CA LEU A 187 2.76 -16.00 16.83
C LEU A 187 1.79 -15.87 18.01
N TRP A 188 1.43 -14.63 18.33
CA TRP A 188 0.34 -14.28 19.23
C TRP A 188 -0.81 -13.67 18.42
N TYR A 189 -2.05 -14.09 18.68
CA TYR A 189 -3.27 -13.51 18.10
C TYR A 189 -4.07 -12.77 19.17
N PRO A 190 -4.68 -11.60 18.82
CA PRO A 190 -5.33 -10.72 19.79
C PRO A 190 -6.56 -11.32 20.48
N PHE A 191 -7.15 -12.38 19.93
CA PHE A 191 -8.34 -13.02 20.47
C PHE A 191 -8.06 -14.50 20.76
N ASN A 192 -8.76 -15.04 21.77
CA ASN A 192 -8.78 -16.47 21.98
C ASN A 192 -9.48 -17.14 20.77
N LEU A 193 -8.81 -18.07 20.11
CA LEU A 193 -9.36 -18.77 18.95
C LEU A 193 -10.66 -19.51 19.29
N LYS A 194 -10.81 -20.02 20.52
CA LYS A 194 -12.03 -20.71 20.96
C LYS A 194 -13.26 -19.80 21.00
N THR A 195 -13.10 -18.53 21.35
CA THR A 195 -14.21 -17.57 21.37
C THR A 195 -14.68 -17.15 19.97
N GLN A 196 -13.92 -17.53 18.95
CA GLN A 196 -14.20 -17.24 17.54
C GLN A 196 -14.42 -18.52 16.71
N GLU A 197 -14.71 -19.65 17.37
CA GLU A 197 -14.85 -20.98 16.73
C GLU A 197 -15.78 -21.00 15.52
N ASN A 198 -16.89 -20.26 15.61
CA ASN A 198 -17.89 -20.19 14.55
C ASN A 198 -17.45 -19.33 13.33
N ILE A 199 -16.34 -18.59 13.44
CA ILE A 199 -15.85 -17.68 12.40
C ILE A 199 -14.49 -18.14 11.88
N ALA A 200 -13.58 -18.47 12.79
CA ALA A 200 -12.22 -18.83 12.46
C ALA A 200 -11.63 -19.75 13.56
N PRO A 201 -11.79 -21.06 13.44
CA PRO A 201 -11.47 -22.02 14.51
C PRO A 201 -9.97 -22.26 14.73
N ASN A 202 -9.12 -21.85 13.82
CA ASN A 202 -7.67 -22.04 13.91
C ASN A 202 -6.88 -20.87 13.32
N ALA A 203 -5.56 -20.86 13.51
CA ALA A 203 -4.68 -19.77 13.06
C ALA A 203 -4.75 -19.52 11.54
N SER A 204 -4.89 -20.56 10.72
CA SER A 204 -5.02 -20.42 9.26
C SER A 204 -6.31 -19.72 8.87
N GLU A 205 -7.42 -20.06 9.51
CA GLU A 205 -8.71 -19.39 9.28
C GLU A 205 -8.68 -17.94 9.79
N GLN A 206 -8.03 -17.69 10.93
CA GLN A 206 -7.81 -16.31 11.41
C GLN A 206 -7.02 -15.47 10.40
N GLU A 207 -6.01 -16.06 9.78
CA GLU A 207 -5.20 -15.39 8.76
C GLU A 207 -6.03 -15.04 7.52
N LYS A 208 -6.90 -15.93 7.06
CA LYS A 208 -7.83 -15.70 5.94
C LYS A 208 -8.86 -14.61 6.26
N MET A 209 -9.19 -14.42 7.53
CA MET A 209 -10.15 -13.42 7.98
C MET A 209 -9.58 -12.00 8.05
N ARG A 210 -8.27 -11.79 7.83
CA ARG A 210 -7.69 -10.45 7.82
C ARG A 210 -8.03 -9.71 6.53
N ALA A 211 -8.81 -8.65 6.66
CA ALA A 211 -9.19 -7.80 5.54
C ALA A 211 -8.07 -6.81 5.16
N HIS A 212 -7.99 -6.40 3.90
CA HIS A 212 -7.29 -5.18 3.52
C HIS A 212 -8.07 -3.96 3.99
N LEU A 213 -7.41 -2.81 4.16
CA LEU A 213 -8.14 -1.61 4.56
C LEU A 213 -8.88 -0.98 3.38
N ILE A 214 -8.18 -0.74 2.27
CA ILE A 214 -8.76 -0.20 1.05
C ILE A 214 -8.46 -1.17 -0.10
N ARG A 215 -9.49 -1.72 -0.73
CA ARG A 215 -9.36 -2.58 -1.90
C ARG A 215 -10.19 -2.05 -3.07
N ILE A 216 -9.51 -1.71 -4.14
CA ILE A 216 -10.10 -1.15 -5.36
C ILE A 216 -9.80 -2.12 -6.51
N THR A 217 -10.84 -2.64 -7.15
CA THR A 217 -10.67 -3.70 -8.16
C THR A 217 -11.34 -3.33 -9.47
N GLU A 218 -10.62 -3.43 -10.59
CA GLU A 218 -11.14 -3.19 -11.94
C GLU A 218 -11.78 -1.80 -12.12
N CYS A 219 -11.21 -0.78 -11.44
CA CYS A 219 -11.72 0.59 -11.50
C CYS A 219 -10.88 1.46 -12.44
N ASN A 220 -11.52 2.51 -12.96
CA ASN A 220 -10.86 3.52 -13.79
C ASN A 220 -10.96 4.89 -13.14
N ASN A 221 -9.90 5.72 -13.29
CA ASN A 221 -9.81 7.07 -12.76
C ASN A 221 -10.02 7.08 -11.24
N VAL A 222 -8.97 6.72 -10.51
CA VAL A 222 -8.95 6.61 -9.05
C VAL A 222 -8.03 7.68 -8.48
N LEU A 223 -8.49 8.42 -7.47
CA LEU A 223 -7.69 9.38 -6.73
C LEU A 223 -7.72 9.08 -5.23
N ILE A 224 -6.55 8.99 -4.60
CA ILE A 224 -6.41 8.99 -3.14
C ILE A 224 -5.47 10.14 -2.78
N GLN A 225 -5.98 11.15 -2.06
CA GLN A 225 -5.24 12.39 -1.86
C GLN A 225 -5.39 12.96 -0.45
N GLY A 226 -4.26 13.32 0.17
CA GLY A 226 -4.16 14.12 1.39
C GLY A 226 -4.46 13.39 2.70
N VAL A 227 -5.18 12.28 2.65
CA VAL A 227 -5.64 11.54 3.83
C VAL A 227 -4.52 10.77 4.54
N THR A 228 -4.71 10.53 5.84
CA THR A 228 -3.93 9.56 6.60
C THR A 228 -4.65 8.21 6.58
N ILE A 229 -3.94 7.15 6.22
CA ILE A 229 -4.44 5.77 6.16
C ILE A 229 -3.57 4.92 7.09
N GLN A 230 -4.17 4.34 8.13
CA GLN A 230 -3.35 3.71 9.15
C GLN A 230 -3.92 2.41 9.68
N ASN A 231 -3.01 1.64 10.28
CA ASN A 231 -3.33 0.54 11.17
C ASN A 231 -4.25 -0.52 10.52
N SER A 232 -3.94 -0.88 9.26
CA SER A 232 -4.69 -1.90 8.53
C SER A 232 -4.61 -3.29 9.18
N PRO A 233 -5.66 -4.10 9.12
CA PRO A 233 -5.58 -5.52 9.47
C PRO A 233 -4.59 -6.33 8.63
N ARG A 234 -4.39 -5.94 7.37
CA ARG A 234 -3.46 -6.52 6.41
C ARG A 234 -2.82 -5.40 5.58
N PHE A 235 -2.82 -5.42 4.25
CA PHE A 235 -2.32 -4.33 3.40
C PHE A 235 -3.21 -3.09 3.50
N HIS A 236 -2.64 -1.89 3.44
CA HIS A 236 -3.41 -0.65 3.56
C HIS A 236 -4.16 -0.32 2.27
N ILE A 237 -3.47 -0.23 1.15
CA ILE A 237 -4.06 0.20 -0.13
C ILE A 237 -3.76 -0.85 -1.20
N VAL A 238 -4.79 -1.42 -1.80
CA VAL A 238 -4.67 -2.49 -2.79
C VAL A 238 -5.51 -2.16 -4.04
N PRO A 239 -4.99 -1.32 -4.95
CA PRO A 239 -5.54 -1.22 -6.30
C PRO A 239 -5.16 -2.46 -7.10
N GLN A 240 -6.14 -3.10 -7.70
CA GLN A 240 -5.95 -4.31 -8.49
C GLN A 240 -6.70 -4.26 -9.80
N ARG A 241 -6.00 -4.48 -10.92
CA ARG A 241 -6.54 -4.36 -12.27
C ARG A 241 -7.23 -3.02 -12.54
N CYS A 242 -6.66 -1.96 -11.97
CA CYS A 242 -7.13 -0.60 -12.15
C CYS A 242 -6.36 0.13 -13.24
N ASN A 243 -6.99 1.11 -13.86
CA ASN A 243 -6.36 2.00 -14.81
C ASN A 243 -6.55 3.46 -14.37
N ASN A 244 -5.53 4.30 -14.59
CA ASN A 244 -5.49 5.70 -14.15
C ASN A 244 -5.68 5.82 -12.61
N VAL A 245 -4.62 5.52 -11.86
CA VAL A 245 -4.60 5.62 -10.40
C VAL A 245 -3.64 6.72 -9.98
N ILE A 246 -4.11 7.66 -9.18
CA ILE A 246 -3.29 8.74 -8.60
C ILE A 246 -3.34 8.63 -7.08
N VAL A 247 -2.16 8.56 -6.47
CA VAL A 247 -1.96 8.61 -5.02
C VAL A 247 -1.03 9.78 -4.73
N ASP A 248 -1.53 10.81 -4.07
CA ASP A 248 -0.79 12.06 -3.87
C ASP A 248 -0.92 12.61 -2.45
N GLY A 249 0.23 12.84 -1.83
CA GLY A 249 0.31 13.53 -0.54
C GLY A 249 -0.37 12.80 0.61
N ILE A 250 -0.46 11.48 0.55
CA ILE A 250 -1.02 10.67 1.64
C ILE A 250 0.03 10.32 2.70
N THR A 251 -0.43 9.98 3.88
CA THR A 251 0.39 9.35 4.92
C THR A 251 -0.13 7.94 5.20
N VAL A 252 0.70 6.92 5.03
CA VAL A 252 0.37 5.54 5.40
C VAL A 252 1.24 5.11 6.56
N ARG A 253 0.63 4.63 7.65
CA ARG A 253 1.41 4.20 8.81
C ARG A 253 0.81 3.00 9.53
N CYS A 254 1.70 2.19 10.06
CA CYS A 254 1.39 1.00 10.83
C CYS A 254 2.57 0.72 11.77
N PRO A 255 2.37 0.08 12.92
CA PRO A 255 3.50 -0.35 13.75
C PRO A 255 4.51 -1.17 12.93
N TRP A 256 5.81 -0.94 13.14
CA TRP A 256 6.88 -1.60 12.40
C TRP A 256 6.83 -3.14 12.48
N ASN A 257 6.25 -3.66 13.55
CA ASN A 257 6.06 -5.10 13.78
C ASN A 257 4.74 -5.64 13.21
N ALA A 258 3.96 -4.82 12.52
CA ALA A 258 2.69 -5.24 11.94
C ALA A 258 2.90 -6.30 10.84
N GLN A 259 2.34 -7.48 11.03
CA GLN A 259 2.41 -8.57 10.05
C GLN A 259 1.59 -8.21 8.81
N ASN A 260 2.21 -8.25 7.62
CA ASN A 260 1.62 -7.83 6.34
C ASN A 260 0.99 -6.43 6.41
N GLY A 261 1.71 -5.52 7.04
CA GLY A 261 1.32 -4.11 7.12
C GLY A 261 1.85 -3.33 5.93
N ASP A 262 1.70 -3.86 4.70
CA ASP A 262 2.17 -3.24 3.46
C ASP A 262 1.48 -1.88 3.23
N GLY A 263 2.21 -0.90 2.70
CA GLY A 263 1.69 0.44 2.47
C GLY A 263 0.74 0.49 1.28
N ILE A 264 1.25 0.23 0.10
CA ILE A 264 0.46 0.14 -1.13
C ILE A 264 0.95 -1.03 -1.98
N ASP A 265 0.03 -1.90 -2.38
CA ASP A 265 0.26 -3.02 -3.29
C ASP A 265 -0.46 -2.79 -4.61
N VAL A 266 0.26 -2.28 -5.58
CA VAL A 266 -0.27 -2.05 -6.93
C VAL A 266 -0.26 -3.34 -7.72
N GLY A 267 -1.44 -3.92 -7.93
CA GLY A 267 -1.59 -5.24 -8.57
C GLY A 267 -2.16 -5.15 -9.99
N ASN A 268 -1.41 -5.54 -11.02
CA ASN A 268 -1.90 -5.60 -12.42
C ASN A 268 -2.53 -4.27 -12.91
N CYS A 269 -2.03 -3.14 -12.46
CA CYS A 269 -2.56 -1.81 -12.81
C CYS A 269 -1.79 -1.17 -13.95
N SER A 270 -2.44 -0.22 -14.62
CA SER A 270 -1.82 0.60 -15.65
C SER A 270 -2.02 2.09 -15.39
N ASN A 271 -1.05 2.90 -15.81
CA ASN A 271 -1.07 4.36 -15.68
C ASN A 271 -1.25 4.78 -14.22
N VAL A 272 -0.24 4.54 -13.39
CA VAL A 272 -0.28 4.83 -11.95
C VAL A 272 0.73 5.91 -11.61
N LEU A 273 0.32 6.87 -10.79
CA LEU A 273 1.16 7.92 -10.21
C LEU A 273 1.11 7.85 -8.69
N ILE A 274 2.26 7.69 -8.04
CA ILE A 274 2.40 7.73 -6.58
C ILE A 274 3.40 8.82 -6.23
N VAL A 275 2.94 9.92 -5.63
CA VAL A 275 3.78 11.09 -5.39
C VAL A 275 3.57 11.72 -4.02
N ASN A 276 4.61 12.41 -3.53
CA ASN A 276 4.57 13.28 -2.35
C ASN A 276 4.04 12.60 -1.08
N SER A 277 4.14 11.29 -1.00
CA SER A 277 3.51 10.49 0.05
C SER A 277 4.53 9.98 1.06
N THR A 278 4.06 9.71 2.27
CA THR A 278 4.88 9.21 3.37
C THR A 278 4.38 7.84 3.80
N PHE A 279 5.31 6.90 3.93
CA PHE A 279 5.04 5.53 4.37
C PHE A 279 5.90 5.19 5.59
N ASP A 280 5.26 4.67 6.64
CA ASP A 280 5.90 4.16 7.86
C ASP A 280 5.16 2.89 8.27
N VAL A 281 5.66 1.73 7.80
CA VAL A 281 4.85 0.50 7.77
C VAL A 281 5.65 -0.73 8.26
N GLY A 282 4.96 -1.84 8.45
CA GLY A 282 5.56 -3.06 9.01
C GLY A 282 5.93 -4.14 7.99
N ASP A 283 5.68 -3.90 6.70
CA ASP A 283 6.02 -4.78 5.58
C ASP A 283 6.42 -3.93 4.36
N ASP A 284 6.25 -4.37 3.12
CA ASP A 284 6.66 -3.62 1.92
C ASP A 284 5.94 -2.26 1.83
N ALA A 285 6.68 -1.18 1.62
CA ALA A 285 6.09 0.17 1.66
C ALA A 285 5.37 0.52 0.35
N ILE A 286 6.07 0.50 -0.79
CA ILE A 286 5.52 0.75 -2.12
C ILE A 286 5.83 -0.47 -2.98
N CYS A 287 4.83 -1.33 -3.18
CA CYS A 287 5.02 -2.64 -3.78
C CYS A 287 4.24 -2.81 -5.09
N MET A 288 4.93 -3.29 -6.11
CA MET A 288 4.35 -3.65 -7.40
C MET A 288 4.16 -5.16 -7.48
N LYS A 289 2.95 -5.59 -7.82
CA LYS A 289 2.60 -7.01 -7.98
C LYS A 289 1.89 -7.25 -9.31
N SER A 290 2.16 -8.37 -9.95
CA SER A 290 1.42 -8.81 -11.14
C SER A 290 1.13 -10.31 -11.06
N GLY A 291 0.21 -10.68 -10.18
CA GLY A 291 -0.27 -12.04 -10.05
C GLY A 291 -1.15 -12.46 -11.23
N ALA A 292 -1.18 -13.74 -11.54
CA ALA A 292 -2.16 -14.30 -12.46
C ALA A 292 -3.32 -14.91 -11.67
N GLU A 293 -4.52 -14.40 -11.84
CA GLU A 293 -5.69 -15.25 -11.69
C GLU A 293 -5.81 -16.07 -12.99
N LYS A 294 -5.95 -17.39 -12.88
CA LYS A 294 -5.90 -18.33 -14.02
C LYS A 294 -6.87 -18.04 -15.16
N ALA A 295 -7.84 -17.16 -14.97
CA ALA A 295 -8.95 -16.96 -15.89
C ALA A 295 -8.78 -15.78 -16.85
N ASP A 296 -7.96 -14.77 -16.54
CA ASP A 296 -7.84 -13.57 -17.37
C ASP A 296 -6.42 -13.31 -17.81
N GLN A 297 -6.14 -13.66 -19.07
CA GLN A 297 -4.81 -13.45 -19.64
C GLN A 297 -4.59 -12.04 -20.21
N THR A 298 -5.61 -11.19 -20.27
CA THR A 298 -5.58 -9.94 -21.03
C THR A 298 -5.11 -8.72 -20.27
N ASN A 299 -5.12 -8.72 -18.91
CA ASN A 299 -4.71 -7.58 -18.08
C ASN A 299 -3.82 -8.02 -16.89
N ARG A 300 -2.65 -8.59 -17.21
CA ARG A 300 -1.79 -9.20 -16.19
C ARG A 300 -0.63 -8.34 -15.72
N SER A 301 -0.18 -7.37 -16.51
CA SER A 301 1.01 -6.58 -16.20
C SER A 301 0.73 -5.39 -15.31
N CYS A 302 1.74 -4.98 -14.52
CA CYS A 302 1.86 -3.61 -14.05
C CYS A 302 2.63 -2.80 -15.10
N VAL A 303 2.02 -1.74 -15.64
CA VAL A 303 2.61 -0.97 -16.74
C VAL A 303 2.38 0.53 -16.59
N ASN A 304 3.39 1.33 -16.97
CA ASN A 304 3.36 2.79 -16.89
C ASN A 304 3.14 3.27 -15.44
N ILE A 305 4.09 2.97 -14.58
CA ILE A 305 4.03 3.32 -13.15
C ILE A 305 5.06 4.41 -12.88
N ASN A 306 4.63 5.51 -12.30
CA ASN A 306 5.47 6.66 -11.96
C ASN A 306 5.44 6.93 -10.44
N ILE A 307 6.61 6.85 -9.79
CA ILE A 307 6.74 6.93 -8.33
C ILE A 307 7.79 7.99 -7.99
N GLN A 308 7.37 9.15 -7.49
CA GLN A 308 8.29 10.26 -7.26
C GLN A 308 8.04 10.99 -5.94
N ASN A 309 9.10 11.53 -5.35
CA ASN A 309 9.04 12.40 -4.18
C ASN A 309 8.38 11.76 -2.95
N ASN A 310 8.54 10.46 -2.74
CA ASN A 310 7.99 9.79 -1.57
C ASN A 310 9.06 9.57 -0.51
N THR A 311 8.62 9.51 0.74
CA THR A 311 9.46 9.17 1.89
C THR A 311 8.96 7.87 2.52
N VAL A 312 9.89 6.94 2.78
CA VAL A 312 9.61 5.70 3.50
C VAL A 312 10.48 5.65 4.75
N TYR A 313 9.86 5.51 5.92
CA TYR A 313 10.59 5.39 7.17
C TYR A 313 10.85 3.92 7.54
N HIS A 314 9.84 3.11 7.79
CA HIS A 314 9.99 1.68 8.01
C HIS A 314 9.30 0.88 6.90
N GLY A 315 9.73 -0.35 6.73
CA GLY A 315 9.16 -1.32 5.79
C GLY A 315 10.16 -2.42 5.47
N HIS A 316 9.68 -3.57 4.99
CA HIS A 316 10.57 -4.62 4.50
C HIS A 316 11.30 -4.22 3.21
N GLY A 317 10.76 -3.27 2.47
CA GLY A 317 11.41 -2.64 1.32
C GLY A 317 10.84 -1.25 1.08
N GLY A 318 11.69 -0.30 0.66
CA GLY A 318 11.27 1.05 0.30
C GLY A 318 10.46 1.05 -1.00
N PHE A 319 11.07 0.61 -2.09
CA PHE A 319 10.41 0.26 -3.36
C PHE A 319 10.59 -1.23 -3.62
N VAL A 320 9.51 -1.92 -3.94
CA VAL A 320 9.49 -3.38 -4.06
C VAL A 320 8.82 -3.83 -5.36
N ILE A 321 9.42 -4.78 -6.03
CA ILE A 321 8.82 -5.57 -7.10
C ILE A 321 8.68 -7.00 -6.61
N GLY A 322 7.45 -7.51 -6.61
CA GLY A 322 7.16 -8.91 -6.29
C GLY A 322 6.53 -9.17 -4.92
N SER A 323 6.50 -10.42 -4.51
CA SER A 323 7.08 -11.63 -5.14
C SER A 323 6.29 -12.14 -6.36
N GLU A 324 5.02 -11.83 -6.51
CA GLU A 324 4.18 -12.20 -7.64
C GLU A 324 4.45 -11.26 -8.82
N VAL A 325 5.07 -11.80 -9.88
CA VAL A 325 5.39 -11.06 -11.12
C VAL A 325 4.96 -11.82 -12.39
N ILE A 326 4.08 -12.80 -12.27
CA ILE A 326 3.61 -13.69 -13.35
C ILE A 326 3.10 -12.90 -14.57
N GLY A 327 2.38 -11.80 -14.33
CA GLY A 327 1.84 -10.96 -15.40
C GLY A 327 2.86 -10.04 -16.07
N GLY A 328 4.08 -9.99 -15.55
CA GLY A 328 5.12 -9.08 -16.01
C GLY A 328 4.97 -7.66 -15.46
N MET A 329 6.05 -6.89 -15.57
CA MET A 329 6.10 -5.47 -15.20
C MET A 329 6.90 -4.70 -16.23
N LYS A 330 6.41 -3.51 -16.60
CA LYS A 330 7.04 -2.76 -17.69
C LYS A 330 6.83 -1.25 -17.53
N ASN A 331 7.88 -0.51 -17.94
CA ASN A 331 7.84 0.95 -17.96
C ASN A 331 7.49 1.54 -16.58
N ILE A 332 8.41 1.33 -15.63
CA ILE A 332 8.29 1.84 -14.25
C ILE A 332 9.40 2.86 -14.03
N TYR A 333 9.04 4.04 -13.57
CA TYR A 333 9.95 5.13 -13.22
C TYR A 333 9.86 5.46 -11.74
N VAL A 334 10.99 5.37 -11.04
CA VAL A 334 11.14 5.67 -9.61
C VAL A 334 12.17 6.79 -9.47
N ASN A 335 11.77 7.95 -8.96
CA ASN A 335 12.67 9.09 -8.92
C ASN A 335 12.50 9.95 -7.67
N ASN A 336 13.61 10.43 -7.14
CA ASN A 336 13.64 11.34 -6.01
C ASN A 336 12.86 10.81 -4.79
N ASN A 337 13.12 9.55 -4.41
CA ASN A 337 12.52 8.95 -3.22
C ASN A 337 13.57 8.81 -2.10
N PHE A 338 13.11 8.89 -0.86
CA PHE A 338 13.94 8.76 0.33
C PHE A 338 13.48 7.56 1.18
N PHE A 339 14.40 6.64 1.47
CA PHE A 339 14.16 5.45 2.30
C PHE A 339 15.05 5.52 3.55
N SER A 340 14.46 5.41 4.73
CA SER A 340 15.19 5.50 6.00
C SER A 340 14.72 4.45 6.99
N GLY A 341 15.62 3.54 7.40
CA GLY A 341 15.29 2.50 8.37
C GLY A 341 14.46 1.34 7.82
N THR A 342 14.39 1.17 6.49
CA THR A 342 13.78 -0.02 5.87
C THR A 342 14.73 -1.23 5.95
N ASP A 343 14.18 -2.45 5.92
CA ASP A 343 15.02 -3.65 5.88
C ASP A 343 15.85 -3.66 4.59
N THR A 344 15.26 -3.31 3.46
CA THR A 344 15.91 -3.21 2.15
C THR A 344 15.50 -1.90 1.46
N GLY A 345 16.38 -1.29 0.70
CA GLY A 345 16.07 -0.06 -0.04
C GLY A 345 15.27 -0.35 -1.31
N LEU A 346 15.93 -0.86 -2.35
CA LEU A 346 15.33 -1.33 -3.60
C LEU A 346 15.31 -2.85 -3.62
N ARG A 347 14.12 -3.42 -3.67
CA ARG A 347 13.91 -4.85 -3.49
C ARG A 347 13.20 -5.49 -4.67
N PHE A 348 13.90 -6.36 -5.40
CA PHE A 348 13.37 -7.17 -6.49
C PHE A 348 13.34 -8.62 -6.02
N LYS A 349 12.16 -9.17 -5.80
CA LYS A 349 11.99 -10.51 -5.25
C LYS A 349 10.98 -11.33 -6.04
N SER A 350 11.31 -12.58 -6.33
CA SER A 350 10.42 -13.56 -6.93
C SER A 350 10.91 -14.98 -6.71
N ALA A 351 10.20 -15.96 -7.24
CA ALA A 351 10.62 -17.36 -7.27
C ALA A 351 10.03 -18.06 -8.48
N VAL A 352 10.59 -19.22 -8.85
CA VAL A 352 10.02 -20.09 -9.87
C VAL A 352 8.60 -20.49 -9.46
N GLY A 353 7.64 -20.34 -10.37
CA GLY A 353 6.21 -20.55 -10.12
C GLY A 353 5.43 -19.27 -9.78
N ARG A 354 6.11 -18.12 -9.57
CA ARG A 354 5.51 -16.80 -9.42
C ARG A 354 6.27 -15.71 -10.17
N GLY A 355 7.26 -16.11 -10.97
CA GLY A 355 8.08 -15.24 -11.79
C GLY A 355 7.41 -14.81 -13.08
N GLY A 356 8.02 -13.86 -13.74
CA GLY A 356 7.63 -13.28 -15.03
C GLY A 356 8.65 -12.24 -15.45
N LYS A 357 8.42 -11.61 -16.59
CA LYS A 357 9.32 -10.63 -17.17
C LYS A 357 9.14 -9.25 -16.54
N THR A 358 10.21 -8.69 -16.02
CA THR A 358 10.31 -7.33 -15.49
C THR A 358 11.33 -6.56 -16.32
N GLU A 359 10.88 -5.54 -17.04
CA GLU A 359 11.71 -4.78 -17.98
C GLU A 359 11.36 -3.30 -18.05
N ASP A 360 12.23 -2.48 -18.64
CA ASP A 360 12.05 -1.03 -18.76
C ASP A 360 11.87 -0.37 -17.37
N ILE A 361 12.72 -0.70 -16.43
CA ILE A 361 12.67 -0.13 -15.08
C ILE A 361 13.77 0.91 -14.92
N PHE A 362 13.38 2.14 -14.60
CA PHE A 362 14.30 3.26 -14.44
C PHE A 362 14.20 3.82 -13.01
N ILE A 363 15.30 3.75 -12.27
CA ILE A 363 15.38 4.24 -10.89
C ILE A 363 16.46 5.31 -10.83
N ASN A 364 16.09 6.50 -10.35
CA ASN A 364 17.01 7.62 -10.33
C ASN A 364 16.86 8.44 -9.04
N ASN A 365 17.95 9.06 -8.58
CA ASN A 365 17.94 9.98 -7.44
C ASN A 365 17.26 9.38 -6.17
N CYS A 366 17.60 8.15 -5.81
CA CYS A 366 17.12 7.55 -4.57
C CYS A 366 18.13 7.75 -3.45
N TYR A 367 17.64 8.20 -2.31
CA TYR A 367 18.45 8.44 -1.12
C TYR A 367 18.07 7.45 -0.03
N MET A 368 19.06 6.81 0.58
CA MET A 368 18.86 5.76 1.57
C MET A 368 19.68 6.06 2.83
N ASN A 369 19.08 5.82 3.99
CA ASN A 369 19.71 6.02 5.27
C ASN A 369 19.38 4.88 6.25
N ASN A 370 20.39 4.30 6.88
CA ASN A 370 20.20 3.24 7.86
C ASN A 370 19.35 2.06 7.35
N ILE A 371 19.71 1.53 6.19
CA ILE A 371 19.10 0.31 5.64
C ILE A 371 19.63 -0.90 6.43
N LEU A 372 18.71 -1.74 6.91
CA LEU A 372 19.11 -2.80 7.87
C LEU A 372 19.86 -3.95 7.19
N ASN A 373 19.53 -4.29 5.96
CA ASN A 373 20.13 -5.38 5.21
C ASN A 373 20.77 -4.87 3.90
N GLU A 374 20.10 -4.97 2.75
CA GLU A 374 20.64 -4.61 1.45
C GLU A 374 20.14 -3.25 0.96
N ALA A 375 21.04 -2.40 0.44
CA ALA A 375 20.58 -1.19 -0.23
C ALA A 375 19.83 -1.53 -1.54
N ILE A 376 20.36 -2.49 -2.31
CA ILE A 376 19.72 -3.02 -3.53
C ILE A 376 19.81 -4.54 -3.49
N THR A 377 18.69 -5.22 -3.71
CA THR A 377 18.69 -6.68 -3.82
C THR A 377 17.84 -7.22 -4.96
N PHE A 378 18.34 -8.27 -5.62
CA PHE A 378 17.62 -9.13 -6.56
C PHE A 378 17.62 -10.56 -5.99
N GLU A 379 16.43 -11.09 -5.69
CA GLU A 379 16.25 -12.41 -5.08
C GLU A 379 15.25 -13.23 -5.90
N THR A 380 15.69 -14.33 -6.49
CA THR A 380 14.88 -15.20 -7.38
C THR A 380 14.47 -16.52 -6.73
N THR A 381 14.77 -16.70 -5.45
CA THR A 381 14.41 -17.88 -4.67
C THR A 381 13.54 -17.55 -3.47
N TYR A 382 12.86 -16.39 -3.52
CA TYR A 382 12.05 -15.88 -2.42
C TYR A 382 10.76 -16.68 -2.19
N TRP A 383 10.59 -17.19 -0.96
CA TRP A 383 9.39 -17.87 -0.50
C TRP A 383 8.90 -17.30 0.83
N ASP A 384 7.59 -17.07 0.90
CA ASP A 384 6.96 -16.68 2.15
C ASP A 384 6.86 -17.89 3.10
N ASN A 385 7.40 -17.76 4.32
CA ASN A 385 7.36 -18.80 5.35
C ASN A 385 6.39 -18.48 6.49
N HIS A 386 5.39 -17.61 6.27
CA HIS A 386 4.43 -17.25 7.30
C HIS A 386 3.22 -18.18 7.37
N VAL A 387 2.50 -18.18 8.51
CA VAL A 387 1.26 -18.94 8.68
C VAL A 387 0.22 -18.46 7.67
N GLY A 388 -0.36 -19.39 6.92
CA GLY A 388 -1.31 -19.07 5.84
C GLY A 388 -0.67 -18.79 4.49
N ALA A 389 0.67 -18.71 4.38
CA ALA A 389 1.34 -18.78 3.10
C ALA A 389 0.98 -20.10 2.42
N THR A 390 0.62 -20.05 1.16
CA THR A 390 0.60 -21.25 0.34
C THR A 390 1.98 -21.87 0.41
N GLN A 391 2.08 -23.12 0.86
CA GLN A 391 3.35 -23.85 0.90
C GLN A 391 4.03 -23.67 -0.46
N PRO A 392 5.37 -23.46 -0.51
CA PRO A 392 6.08 -23.41 -1.76
C PRO A 392 5.73 -24.69 -2.52
N GLN A 393 5.01 -24.55 -3.61
CA GLN A 393 4.91 -25.66 -4.55
C GLN A 393 6.34 -25.89 -4.99
N LYS A 394 6.87 -27.08 -4.75
CA LYS A 394 8.17 -27.46 -5.33
C LYS A 394 8.08 -27.09 -6.81
N PRO A 395 9.02 -26.30 -7.34
CA PRO A 395 8.97 -25.94 -8.75
C PRO A 395 8.81 -27.22 -9.53
N ALA A 396 7.76 -27.32 -10.33
CA ALA A 396 7.67 -28.36 -11.33
C ALA A 396 8.94 -28.27 -12.17
N LYS A 397 9.52 -29.40 -12.60
CA LYS A 397 10.74 -29.41 -13.43
C LYS A 397 10.61 -28.55 -14.69
N ASP A 398 9.38 -28.23 -15.12
CA ASP A 398 8.99 -27.42 -16.26
C ASP A 398 8.19 -26.18 -15.81
N ALA A 399 8.68 -25.44 -14.83
CA ALA A 399 7.95 -24.31 -14.25
C ALA A 399 7.76 -23.19 -15.29
N GLU A 400 6.50 -22.95 -15.63
CA GLU A 400 6.06 -21.96 -16.63
C GLU A 400 6.37 -20.50 -16.24
N PHE A 401 6.57 -20.21 -14.95
CA PHE A 401 6.71 -18.85 -14.41
C PHE A 401 8.08 -18.68 -13.75
N VAL A 402 9.09 -18.39 -14.57
CA VAL A 402 10.46 -18.16 -14.13
C VAL A 402 10.69 -16.67 -13.92
N PRO A 403 11.33 -16.24 -12.83
CA PRO A 403 11.73 -14.84 -12.66
C PRO A 403 12.66 -14.40 -13.79
N ASN A 404 12.38 -13.21 -14.33
CA ASN A 404 13.27 -12.58 -15.31
C ASN A 404 13.30 -11.07 -15.04
N PHE A 405 14.31 -10.64 -14.28
CA PHE A 405 14.63 -9.24 -14.04
C PHE A 405 15.65 -8.79 -15.08
N GLN A 406 15.23 -7.96 -16.02
CA GLN A 406 16.07 -7.46 -17.11
C GLN A 406 15.77 -6.01 -17.44
N ASP A 407 16.69 -5.36 -18.16
CA ASP A 407 16.54 -3.97 -18.63
C ASP A 407 16.16 -3.02 -17.49
N ILE A 408 17.00 -3.03 -16.43
CA ILE A 408 16.81 -2.24 -15.22
C ILE A 408 17.99 -1.27 -15.07
N HIS A 409 17.69 0.01 -15.05
CA HIS A 409 18.66 1.09 -14.99
C HIS A 409 18.54 1.84 -13.68
N ILE A 410 19.55 1.77 -12.83
CA ILE A 410 19.62 2.40 -11.53
C ILE A 410 20.73 3.43 -11.53
N THR A 411 20.40 4.70 -11.31
CA THR A 411 21.39 5.78 -11.36
C THR A 411 21.25 6.73 -10.17
N ASN A 412 22.34 7.38 -9.79
CA ASN A 412 22.36 8.44 -8.78
C ASN A 412 21.76 7.99 -7.43
N VAL A 413 22.05 6.78 -6.98
CA VAL A 413 21.65 6.29 -5.66
C VAL A 413 22.71 6.68 -4.64
N THR A 414 22.26 7.21 -3.53
CA THR A 414 23.13 7.47 -2.36
C THR A 414 22.60 6.70 -1.16
N CYS A 415 23.37 5.73 -0.66
CA CYS A 415 23.06 4.98 0.55
C CYS A 415 24.08 5.31 1.63
N ARG A 416 23.64 5.92 2.74
CA ARG A 416 24.52 6.28 3.87
C ARG A 416 24.86 5.11 4.79
N GLY A 417 24.13 4.01 4.74
CA GLY A 417 24.44 2.82 5.53
C GLY A 417 23.52 1.67 5.16
N ALA A 418 24.13 0.53 4.88
CA ALA A 418 23.45 -0.75 4.70
C ALA A 418 24.37 -1.86 5.23
N LYS A 419 23.87 -3.05 5.48
CA LYS A 419 24.72 -4.20 5.78
C LYS A 419 25.47 -4.61 4.52
N THR A 420 24.74 -4.83 3.42
CA THR A 420 25.30 -5.11 2.09
C THR A 420 24.84 -4.01 1.10
N ALA A 421 25.75 -3.50 0.28
CA ALA A 421 25.36 -2.47 -0.67
C ALA A 421 24.52 -3.05 -1.81
N ILE A 422 25.01 -4.08 -2.51
CA ILE A 422 24.31 -4.69 -3.66
C ILE A 422 24.36 -6.21 -3.53
N ALA A 423 23.19 -6.84 -3.52
CA ALA A 423 23.05 -8.29 -3.53
C ALA A 423 22.27 -8.77 -4.76
N ALA A 424 22.63 -9.91 -5.34
CA ALA A 424 21.87 -10.51 -6.42
C ALA A 424 22.05 -12.03 -6.43
N HIS A 425 20.94 -12.75 -6.27
CA HIS A 425 20.91 -14.21 -6.19
C HIS A 425 19.92 -14.79 -7.19
N GLY A 426 20.40 -15.64 -8.08
CA GLY A 426 19.55 -16.24 -9.09
C GLY A 426 20.26 -17.21 -10.02
N ALA A 427 19.49 -18.08 -10.67
CA ALA A 427 20.00 -18.95 -11.72
C ALA A 427 20.31 -18.16 -13.01
N PRO A 428 21.10 -18.74 -13.95
CA PRO A 428 21.41 -18.10 -15.22
C PRO A 428 20.16 -17.65 -15.99
N GLY A 429 20.16 -16.39 -16.45
CA GLY A 429 19.06 -15.78 -17.19
C GLY A 429 17.93 -15.20 -16.35
N MET A 430 18.00 -15.29 -15.02
CA MET A 430 16.97 -14.68 -14.14
C MET A 430 17.26 -13.23 -13.78
N VAL A 431 18.53 -12.81 -13.77
CA VAL A 431 18.97 -11.45 -13.48
C VAL A 431 20.03 -11.05 -14.49
N HIS A 432 19.68 -10.21 -15.46
CA HIS A 432 20.61 -9.78 -16.51
C HIS A 432 20.23 -8.42 -17.10
N ASP A 433 21.13 -7.81 -17.84
CA ASP A 433 20.97 -6.48 -18.41
C ASP A 433 20.58 -5.43 -17.36
N ILE A 434 21.23 -5.51 -16.20
CA ILE A 434 21.08 -4.55 -15.10
C ILE A 434 22.24 -3.58 -15.13
N SER A 435 21.99 -2.29 -15.06
CA SER A 435 23.02 -1.26 -14.89
C SER A 435 22.81 -0.47 -13.59
N ILE A 436 23.88 -0.29 -12.82
CA ILE A 436 23.92 0.58 -11.65
C ILE A 436 25.07 1.56 -11.87
N GLU A 437 24.73 2.87 -11.95
CA GLU A 437 25.70 3.89 -12.34
C GLU A 437 25.70 5.10 -11.38
N ASN A 438 26.82 5.81 -11.32
CA ASN A 438 26.95 7.11 -10.63
C ASN A 438 26.42 7.09 -9.20
N SER A 439 26.69 6.03 -8.43
CA SER A 439 26.07 5.80 -7.13
C SER A 439 27.11 5.63 -6.05
N THR A 440 26.71 5.94 -4.81
CA THR A 440 27.59 5.87 -3.63
C THR A 440 26.92 5.03 -2.53
N PHE A 441 27.65 4.04 -2.05
CA PHE A 441 27.15 3.14 -1.02
C PHE A 441 28.14 3.05 0.15
N TYR A 442 27.67 3.33 1.35
CA TYR A 442 28.36 3.05 2.60
C TYR A 442 27.75 1.80 3.22
N TYR A 443 28.58 0.82 3.59
CA TYR A 443 28.14 -0.50 4.04
C TYR A 443 29.00 -1.00 5.21
N THR A 444 28.46 -1.94 6.00
CA THR A 444 29.16 -2.50 7.18
C THR A 444 29.76 -3.87 6.95
N ASP A 445 29.20 -4.68 6.03
CA ASP A 445 29.63 -6.07 5.82
C ASP A 445 30.17 -6.29 4.39
N LYS A 446 29.34 -6.16 3.35
CA LYS A 446 29.74 -6.44 1.97
C LYS A 446 29.45 -5.28 1.03
N ALA A 447 30.40 -4.97 0.15
CA ALA A 447 30.15 -4.08 -0.98
C ALA A 447 29.20 -4.73 -2.00
N THR A 448 29.47 -6.00 -2.32
CA THR A 448 28.64 -6.78 -3.25
C THR A 448 28.54 -8.24 -2.79
N ASP A 449 27.37 -8.83 -3.03
CA ASP A 449 27.10 -10.25 -2.83
C ASP A 449 26.30 -10.75 -4.06
N ILE A 450 27.00 -10.96 -5.18
CA ILE A 450 26.42 -11.19 -6.49
C ILE A 450 26.84 -12.56 -7.01
N ASP A 451 25.86 -13.43 -7.29
CA ASP A 451 26.11 -14.71 -7.92
C ASP A 451 26.70 -14.52 -9.33
N SER A 452 27.63 -15.37 -9.73
CA SER A 452 28.28 -15.30 -11.05
C SER A 452 27.31 -15.45 -12.23
N SER A 453 26.15 -16.05 -11.99
CA SER A 453 25.02 -16.18 -12.93
C SER A 453 24.27 -14.86 -13.17
N CYS A 454 24.29 -13.93 -12.21
CA CYS A 454 23.66 -12.61 -12.33
C CYS A 454 24.54 -11.66 -13.13
N LYS A 455 23.98 -10.94 -14.11
CA LYS A 455 24.71 -10.01 -14.99
C LYS A 455 24.33 -8.57 -14.67
N ILE A 456 25.15 -7.94 -13.82
CA ILE A 456 24.99 -6.55 -13.36
C ILE A 456 26.26 -5.77 -13.76
N THR A 457 26.06 -4.68 -14.47
CA THR A 457 27.12 -3.75 -14.83
C THR A 457 27.18 -2.63 -13.79
N LEU A 458 28.34 -2.46 -13.17
CA LEU A 458 28.63 -1.40 -12.21
C LEU A 458 29.54 -0.36 -12.86
N LYS A 459 29.11 0.91 -12.90
CA LYS A 459 29.87 1.99 -13.52
C LYS A 459 29.87 3.23 -12.64
N ASN A 460 31.07 3.75 -12.35
CA ASN A 460 31.24 4.92 -11.47
C ASN A 460 30.56 4.73 -10.10
N ILE A 461 30.85 3.61 -9.43
CA ILE A 461 30.33 3.30 -8.10
C ILE A 461 31.39 3.61 -7.04
N LYS A 462 30.98 4.31 -6.00
CA LYS A 462 31.81 4.52 -4.79
C LYS A 462 31.32 3.62 -3.67
N PHE A 463 32.21 2.82 -3.13
CA PHE A 463 31.98 1.99 -1.96
C PHE A 463 32.85 2.53 -0.80
N GLY A 464 32.27 2.60 0.42
CA GLY A 464 32.97 3.08 1.60
C GLY A 464 32.41 2.50 2.90
N ALA A 465 33.18 2.64 3.97
CA ALA A 465 32.67 2.33 5.31
C ALA A 465 31.74 3.45 5.78
N PRO A 466 30.67 3.15 6.54
CA PRO A 466 29.80 4.17 7.13
C PRO A 466 30.62 5.05 8.07
N THR A 467 30.44 6.36 7.96
CA THR A 467 31.00 7.27 8.97
C THR A 467 30.13 7.12 10.23
N ILE A 468 30.62 6.38 11.21
CA ILE A 468 30.00 6.31 12.53
C ILE A 468 30.29 7.67 13.18
N VAL A 469 29.28 8.53 13.24
CA VAL A 469 29.33 9.68 14.14
C VAL A 469 28.95 9.14 15.51
N PRO A 470 29.84 9.13 16.51
CA PRO A 470 29.47 8.77 17.87
C PRO A 470 28.28 9.65 18.27
N GLN A 471 27.19 9.07 18.71
CA GLN A 471 26.14 9.84 19.38
C GLN A 471 26.78 10.38 20.67
N GLN A 472 26.87 11.69 20.75
CA GLN A 472 27.28 12.39 21.98
C GLN A 472 26.19 12.29 23.04
#